data_e814b878e162e5e7ccf2edc5ddbb3e46
#
_entry.id   e814b878e162e5e7ccf2edc5ddbb3e46
#
_cell.length_a   1.000
_cell.length_b   1.000
_cell.length_c   1.000
_cell.angle_alpha   90.00
_cell.angle_beta   90.00
_cell.angle_gamma   90.00
#
_symmetry.space_group_name_H-M   'P 1'
#
loop_
_entity.id
_entity.type
_entity.pdbx_description
1 polymer ?
#
loop_
_entity_poly.entity_id
_entity_poly.type
_entity_poly.pdbx_seq_one_letter_code
_entity_poly.pdbx_strand_id
1 'polypeptide(L)'
;MIKIGITGSISSGKTIASKILSKKRGPLFSADNEVKRLYQNKNFRQKLIKNFNIKKKFNLKNLLKNKILKKKINIRKLEKMIHPLVRKEMLKFSKKNKNKKTLFYEIPLLIESRLMKFFDVIIFIKAKKK
;
A
#
# COMPACT_ATOMS: atom_id res chain seq x y z
N MET A 1 -7.34 16.36 13.86
CA MET A 1 -6.87 15.02 13.45
C MET A 1 -5.56 15.15 12.69
N ILE A 2 -4.54 14.46 13.14
CA ILE A 2 -3.25 14.41 12.46
C ILE A 2 -3.12 13.08 11.75
N LYS A 3 -2.80 13.11 10.45
CA LYS A 3 -2.61 11.91 9.63
C LYS A 3 -1.13 11.72 9.35
N ILE A 4 -0.57 10.62 9.85
CA ILE A 4 0.84 10.30 9.73
C ILE A 4 1.01 9.11 8.78
N GLY A 5 1.67 9.36 7.65
CA GLY A 5 2.02 8.31 6.70
C GLY A 5 3.40 7.74 7.04
N ILE A 6 3.52 6.42 7.01
CA ILE A 6 4.78 5.71 7.26
C ILE A 6 5.10 4.88 6.01
N THR A 7 6.25 5.16 5.42
CA THR A 7 6.68 4.49 4.20
C THR A 7 8.14 4.06 4.32
N GLY A 8 8.61 3.31 3.36
CA GLY A 8 9.99 2.81 3.35
C GLY A 8 10.16 1.67 2.37
N SER A 9 11.40 1.26 2.16
CA SER A 9 11.74 0.14 1.28
C SER A 9 11.25 -1.19 1.87
N ILE A 10 11.15 -2.21 1.01
CA ILE A 10 10.60 -3.54 1.38
C ILE A 10 11.31 -4.15 2.59
N SER A 11 12.62 -3.99 2.70
CA SER A 11 13.41 -4.60 3.79
C SER A 11 13.75 -3.62 4.90
N SER A 12 12.99 -2.53 5.06
CA SER A 12 13.33 -1.45 6.00
C SER A 12 12.82 -1.65 7.43
N GLY A 13 11.97 -2.68 7.68
CA GLY A 13 11.32 -2.83 8.98
C GLY A 13 10.13 -1.90 9.16
N LYS A 14 9.56 -1.41 8.08
CA LYS A 14 8.42 -0.48 8.08
C LYS A 14 7.22 -1.01 8.89
N THR A 15 6.87 -2.28 8.75
CA THR A 15 5.75 -2.88 9.47
C THR A 15 5.97 -2.86 10.98
N ILE A 16 7.17 -3.22 11.43
CA ILE A 16 7.52 -3.21 12.84
C ILE A 16 7.53 -1.78 13.38
N ALA A 17 8.16 -0.86 12.63
CA ALA A 17 8.21 0.55 13.00
C ALA A 17 6.81 1.16 13.11
N SER A 18 5.92 0.84 12.16
CA SER A 18 4.53 1.33 12.16
C SER A 18 3.78 0.89 13.41
N LYS A 19 3.93 -0.38 13.80
CA LYS A 19 3.29 -0.92 15.01
C LYS A 19 3.82 -0.26 16.27
N ILE A 20 5.13 -0.03 16.34
CA ILE A 20 5.76 0.62 17.50
C ILE A 20 5.30 2.07 17.61
N LEU A 21 5.33 2.81 16.50
CA LEU A 21 4.96 4.23 16.48
C LEU A 21 3.49 4.46 16.80
N SER A 22 2.60 3.60 16.32
CA SER A 22 1.16 3.75 16.52
C SER A 22 0.67 3.25 17.88
N LYS A 23 1.43 2.36 18.53
CA LYS A 23 1.05 1.77 19.80
C LYS A 23 0.75 2.84 20.84
N LYS A 24 -0.44 2.82 21.44
CA LYS A 24 -0.93 3.78 22.45
C LYS A 24 -1.06 5.23 21.93
N ARG A 25 -0.83 5.49 20.65
CA ARG A 25 -0.95 6.83 20.06
C ARG A 25 -2.16 6.99 19.14
N GLY A 26 -2.53 5.94 18.45
CA GLY A 26 -3.68 5.97 17.57
C GLY A 26 -3.80 4.70 16.71
N PRO A 27 -4.93 4.54 16.03
CA PRO A 27 -5.14 3.38 15.16
C PRO A 27 -4.22 3.40 13.95
N LEU A 28 -3.86 2.22 13.47
CA LEU A 28 -2.99 2.01 12.31
C LEU A 28 -3.75 1.36 11.17
N PHE A 29 -3.72 1.99 10.01
CA PHE A 29 -4.18 1.42 8.74
C PHE A 29 -2.99 0.87 7.97
N SER A 30 -3.07 -0.36 7.48
CA SER A 30 -2.02 -0.94 6.65
C SER A 30 -2.48 -1.02 5.20
N ALA A 31 -1.98 -0.12 4.36
CA ALA A 31 -2.21 -0.18 2.93
C ALA A 31 -1.55 -1.41 2.30
N ASP A 32 -0.43 -1.88 2.87
CA ASP A 32 0.21 -3.12 2.42
C ASP A 32 -0.74 -4.32 2.55
N ASN A 33 -1.49 -4.40 3.67
CA ASN A 33 -2.47 -5.47 3.86
C ASN A 33 -3.64 -5.35 2.89
N GLU A 34 -4.08 -4.13 2.58
CA GLU A 34 -5.14 -3.90 1.59
C GLU A 34 -4.70 -4.35 0.19
N VAL A 35 -3.46 -4.07 -0.19
CA VAL A 35 -2.89 -4.55 -1.46
C VAL A 35 -2.86 -6.07 -1.51
N LYS A 36 -2.46 -6.73 -0.42
CA LYS A 36 -2.48 -8.19 -0.32
C LYS A 36 -3.89 -8.76 -0.51
N ARG A 37 -4.89 -8.11 0.07
CA ARG A 37 -6.30 -8.51 -0.10
C ARG A 37 -6.76 -8.39 -1.55
N LEU A 38 -6.33 -7.35 -2.26
CA LEU A 38 -6.65 -7.17 -3.67
C LEU A 38 -6.15 -8.34 -4.51
N TYR A 39 -4.94 -8.83 -4.27
CA TYR A 39 -4.40 -9.99 -4.97
C TYR A 39 -5.18 -11.28 -4.72
N GLN A 40 -5.95 -11.35 -3.64
CA GLN A 40 -6.82 -12.48 -3.32
C GLN A 40 -8.24 -12.29 -3.88
N ASN A 41 -8.60 -11.08 -4.29
CA ASN A 41 -9.93 -10.76 -4.82
C ASN A 41 -10.06 -11.26 -6.24
N LYS A 42 -11.10 -12.07 -6.51
CA LYS A 42 -11.34 -12.70 -7.82
C LYS A 42 -11.51 -11.67 -8.93
N ASN A 43 -12.32 -10.63 -8.69
CA ASN A 43 -12.57 -9.60 -9.69
C ASN A 43 -11.31 -8.81 -10.04
N PHE A 44 -10.52 -8.47 -9.04
CA PHE A 44 -9.25 -7.77 -9.24
C PHE A 44 -8.26 -8.64 -10.02
N ARG A 45 -8.16 -9.92 -9.67
CA ARG A 45 -7.28 -10.88 -10.36
C ARG A 45 -7.67 -11.01 -11.84
N GLN A 46 -8.97 -11.05 -12.14
CA GLN A 46 -9.44 -11.11 -13.54
C GLN A 46 -9.04 -9.85 -14.31
N LYS A 47 -9.15 -8.68 -13.70
CA LYS A 47 -8.71 -7.42 -14.31
C LYS A 47 -7.21 -7.42 -14.58
N LEU A 48 -6.40 -7.95 -13.66
CA LEU A 48 -4.95 -8.09 -13.85
C LEU A 48 -4.62 -9.02 -15.02
N ILE A 49 -5.27 -10.16 -15.07
CA ILE A 49 -5.09 -11.14 -16.16
C ILE A 49 -5.39 -10.48 -17.50
N LYS A 50 -6.49 -9.78 -17.60
CA LYS A 50 -6.92 -9.10 -18.83
C LYS A 50 -5.95 -7.98 -19.23
N ASN A 51 -5.59 -7.12 -18.29
CA ASN A 51 -4.78 -5.94 -18.58
C ASN A 51 -3.30 -6.23 -18.87
N PHE A 52 -2.77 -7.33 -18.33
CA PHE A 52 -1.37 -7.69 -18.48
C PHE A 52 -1.16 -8.96 -19.33
N ASN A 53 -2.21 -9.50 -19.95
CA ASN A 53 -2.16 -10.70 -20.80
C ASN A 53 -1.50 -11.90 -20.11
N ILE A 54 -1.94 -12.20 -18.89
CA ILE A 54 -1.37 -13.28 -18.08
C ILE A 54 -2.18 -14.56 -18.26
N LYS A 55 -1.49 -15.71 -18.39
CA LYS A 55 -2.15 -17.01 -18.44
C LYS A 55 -2.68 -17.42 -17.08
N LYS A 56 -3.93 -17.92 -17.01
CA LYS A 56 -4.64 -18.24 -15.76
C LYS A 56 -3.99 -19.32 -14.89
N LYS A 57 -3.13 -20.17 -15.46
CA LYS A 57 -2.60 -21.37 -14.76
C LYS A 57 -1.40 -21.08 -13.83
N PHE A 58 -0.92 -19.86 -13.74
CA PHE A 58 0.28 -19.53 -12.96
C PHE A 58 -0.07 -18.83 -11.67
N ASN A 59 0.84 -18.93 -10.68
CA ASN A 59 0.75 -18.13 -9.45
C ASN A 59 0.81 -16.65 -9.85
N LEU A 60 -0.33 -15.99 -9.74
CA LEU A 60 -0.51 -14.63 -10.23
C LEU A 60 0.47 -13.65 -9.60
N LYS A 61 0.70 -13.77 -8.30
CA LYS A 61 1.60 -12.89 -7.56
C LYS A 61 3.03 -12.95 -8.08
N ASN A 62 3.56 -14.15 -8.30
CA ASN A 62 4.92 -14.35 -8.82
C ASN A 62 5.05 -13.87 -10.26
N LEU A 63 4.03 -14.13 -11.06
CA LEU A 63 4.03 -13.75 -12.47
C LEU A 63 3.98 -12.24 -12.64
N LEU A 64 3.16 -11.55 -11.85
CA LEU A 64 3.09 -10.10 -11.84
C LEU A 64 4.42 -9.48 -11.40
N LYS A 65 5.02 -10.02 -10.36
CA LYS A 65 6.31 -9.56 -9.83
C LYS A 65 7.40 -9.64 -10.91
N ASN A 66 7.45 -10.74 -11.66
CA ASN A 66 8.47 -10.94 -12.70
C ASN A 66 8.24 -10.10 -13.95
N LYS A 67 6.98 -9.96 -14.40
CA LYS A 67 6.66 -9.17 -15.60
C LYS A 67 6.61 -7.67 -15.33
N ILE A 68 6.09 -7.26 -14.18
CA ILE A 68 5.80 -5.85 -13.88
C ILE A 68 7.04 -5.11 -13.44
N LEU A 69 7.89 -5.72 -12.62
CA LEU A 69 9.10 -5.06 -12.11
C LEU A 69 10.15 -4.80 -13.19
N LYS A 70 10.02 -5.41 -14.38
CA LYS A 70 10.94 -5.19 -15.49
C LYS A 70 10.63 -3.96 -16.33
N LYS A 71 9.41 -3.41 -16.27
CA LYS A 71 9.00 -2.25 -17.09
C LYS A 71 8.28 -1.20 -16.23
N LYS A 72 8.79 0.02 -16.25
CA LYS A 72 8.18 1.17 -15.50
C LYS A 72 6.73 1.42 -15.92
N ILE A 73 6.39 1.21 -17.20
CA ILE A 73 5.03 1.39 -17.70
C ILE A 73 4.05 0.45 -16.99
N ASN A 74 4.46 -0.80 -16.78
CA ASN A 74 3.62 -1.80 -16.12
C ASN A 74 3.43 -1.49 -14.63
N ILE A 75 4.47 -0.97 -13.97
CA ILE A 75 4.38 -0.53 -12.57
C ILE A 75 3.37 0.61 -12.43
N ARG A 76 3.43 1.60 -13.31
CA ARG A 76 2.48 2.72 -13.32
C ARG A 76 1.05 2.26 -13.58
N LYS A 77 0.86 1.32 -14.49
CA LYS A 77 -0.45 0.75 -14.80
C LYS A 77 -1.03 0.01 -13.60
N LEU A 78 -0.22 -0.77 -12.90
CA LEU A 78 -0.62 -1.46 -11.67
C LEU A 78 -0.98 -0.45 -10.57
N GLU A 79 -0.16 0.57 -10.40
CA GLU A 79 -0.39 1.65 -9.44
C GLU A 79 -1.74 2.33 -9.68
N LYS A 80 -2.07 2.66 -10.93
CA LYS A 80 -3.36 3.26 -11.30
C LYS A 80 -4.55 2.36 -10.98
N MET A 81 -4.37 1.05 -11.04
CA MET A 81 -5.42 0.09 -10.69
C MET A 81 -5.59 -0.03 -9.17
N ILE A 82 -4.50 -0.01 -8.43
CA ILE A 82 -4.49 -0.22 -6.98
C ILE A 82 -4.88 1.04 -6.22
N HIS A 83 -4.37 2.20 -6.63
CA HIS A 83 -4.51 3.46 -5.90
C HIS A 83 -5.95 3.82 -5.53
N PRO A 84 -6.93 3.81 -6.46
CA PRO A 84 -8.30 4.19 -6.10
C PRO A 84 -8.92 3.25 -5.06
N LEU A 85 -8.59 1.97 -5.11
CA LEU A 85 -9.12 0.95 -4.21
C LEU A 85 -8.56 1.11 -2.80
N VAL A 86 -7.26 1.35 -2.69
CA VAL A 86 -6.60 1.61 -1.41
C VAL A 86 -7.08 2.94 -0.82
N ARG A 87 -7.18 3.98 -1.63
CA ARG A 87 -7.68 5.30 -1.19
C ARG A 87 -9.09 5.19 -0.60
N LYS A 88 -9.95 4.42 -1.23
CA LYS A 88 -11.31 4.18 -0.73
C LYS A 88 -11.29 3.60 0.67
N GLU A 89 -10.45 2.60 0.92
CA GLU A 89 -10.32 1.98 2.23
C GLU A 89 -9.68 2.92 3.25
N MET A 90 -8.72 3.74 2.83
CA MET A 90 -8.13 4.79 3.68
C MET A 90 -9.17 5.80 4.14
N LEU A 91 -10.03 6.24 3.23
CA LEU A 91 -11.09 7.20 3.56
C LEU A 91 -12.12 6.60 4.52
N LYS A 92 -12.47 5.33 4.34
CA LYS A 92 -13.33 4.61 5.28
C LYS A 92 -12.72 4.53 6.67
N PHE A 93 -11.43 4.20 6.75
CA PHE A 93 -10.70 4.13 8.01
C PHE A 93 -10.65 5.48 8.70
N SER A 94 -10.36 6.54 7.96
CA SER A 94 -10.30 7.91 8.49
C SER A 94 -11.65 8.35 9.04
N LYS A 95 -12.73 8.07 8.31
CA LYS A 95 -14.10 8.41 8.71
C LYS A 95 -14.53 7.64 9.96
N LYS A 96 -14.20 6.35 10.03
CA LYS A 96 -14.51 5.51 11.19
C LYS A 96 -13.77 5.99 12.45
N ASN A 97 -12.61 6.59 12.29
CA ASN A 97 -11.75 7.02 13.39
C ASN A 97 -11.66 8.54 13.52
N LYS A 98 -12.66 9.27 13.05
CA LYS A 98 -12.68 10.74 13.07
C LYS A 98 -12.54 11.36 14.47
N ASN A 99 -12.87 10.62 15.52
CA ASN A 99 -12.78 11.07 16.91
C ASN A 99 -11.36 10.91 17.49
N LYS A 100 -10.45 10.28 16.78
CA LYS A 100 -9.07 10.08 17.23
C LYS A 100 -8.21 11.29 16.88
N LYS A 101 -7.26 11.63 17.74
CA LYS A 101 -6.36 12.77 17.52
C LYS A 101 -5.32 12.49 16.44
N THR A 102 -4.84 11.27 16.37
CA THR A 102 -3.78 10.86 15.43
C THR A 102 -4.13 9.54 14.78
N LEU A 103 -3.95 9.48 13.47
CA LEU A 103 -4.13 8.26 12.68
C LEU A 103 -2.82 7.92 11.97
N PHE A 104 -2.48 6.64 11.94
CA PHE A 104 -1.27 6.15 11.31
C PHE A 104 -1.60 5.32 10.09
N TYR A 105 -0.80 5.48 9.03
CA TYR A 105 -1.02 4.81 7.75
C TYR A 105 0.30 4.23 7.25
N GLU A 106 0.40 2.91 7.20
CA GLU A 106 1.53 2.22 6.59
C GLU A 106 1.29 2.15 5.08
N ILE A 107 2.17 2.75 4.27
CA ILE A 107 1.98 2.94 2.83
C ILE A 107 3.10 2.23 2.05
N PRO A 108 2.78 1.41 1.04
CA PRO A 108 3.79 0.83 0.17
C PRO A 108 4.37 1.87 -0.78
N LEU A 109 5.65 1.71 -1.14
CA LEU A 109 6.33 2.61 -2.09
C LEU A 109 5.59 2.72 -3.43
N LEU A 110 4.95 1.64 -3.86
CA LEU A 110 4.23 1.59 -5.13
C LEU A 110 3.22 2.73 -5.31
N ILE A 111 2.55 3.14 -4.22
CA ILE A 111 1.49 4.15 -4.29
C ILE A 111 1.79 5.39 -3.46
N GLU A 112 2.99 5.48 -2.89
CA GLU A 112 3.41 6.56 -2.00
C GLU A 112 3.24 7.95 -2.63
N SER A 113 3.76 8.14 -3.84
CA SER A 113 3.77 9.45 -4.50
C SER A 113 2.37 10.04 -4.73
N ARG A 114 1.37 9.18 -4.95
CA ARG A 114 0.00 9.60 -5.17
C ARG A 114 -0.75 9.93 -3.89
N LEU A 115 -0.23 9.51 -2.75
CA LEU A 115 -0.89 9.67 -1.45
C LEU A 115 -0.21 10.69 -0.55
N MET A 116 0.92 11.26 -0.96
CA MET A 116 1.69 12.19 -0.11
C MET A 116 0.88 13.37 0.39
N LYS A 117 0.02 13.94 -0.45
CA LYS A 117 -0.81 15.09 -0.08
C LYS A 117 -1.90 14.78 0.95
N PHE A 118 -2.20 13.50 1.14
CA PHE A 118 -3.21 13.06 2.11
C PHE A 118 -2.73 13.20 3.55
N PHE A 119 -1.41 13.18 3.77
CA PHE A 119 -0.81 13.14 5.11
C PHE A 119 -0.32 14.49 5.58
N ASP A 120 -0.44 14.73 6.89
CA ASP A 120 0.13 15.91 7.54
C ASP A 120 1.63 15.72 7.79
N VAL A 121 2.04 14.48 8.09
CA VAL A 121 3.44 14.12 8.33
C VAL A 121 3.74 12.81 7.60
N ILE A 122 4.93 12.71 7.03
CA ILE A 122 5.41 11.48 6.41
C ILE A 122 6.70 11.07 7.07
N ILE A 123 6.74 9.82 7.56
CA ILE A 123 7.93 9.22 8.16
C ILE A 123 8.48 8.17 7.19
N PHE A 124 9.72 8.35 6.80
CA PHE A 124 10.40 7.42 5.89
C PHE A 124 11.35 6.53 6.69
N ILE A 125 11.13 5.22 6.63
CA ILE A 125 11.94 4.22 7.32
C ILE A 125 13.03 3.72 6.38
N LYS A 126 14.29 3.92 6.75
CA LYS A 126 15.44 3.44 6.01
C LYS A 126 16.08 2.25 6.71
N ALA A 127 16.40 1.20 5.95
CA ALA A 127 17.24 0.13 6.46
C ALA A 127 18.67 0.62 6.62
N LYS A 128 19.34 0.24 7.73
CA LYS A 128 20.76 0.54 7.89
C LYS A 128 21.56 -0.20 6.83
N LYS A 129 22.40 0.53 6.10
CA LYS A 129 23.41 -0.08 5.23
C LYS A 129 24.48 -0.72 6.12
N LYS A 130 24.67 -1.99 5.94
CA LYS A 130 25.82 -2.68 6.54
C LYS A 130 27.05 -2.48 5.68
#